data_9bae338807f77a5f26d38c8e949cdf1c
#
_entry.id   9bae338807f77a5f26d38c8e949cdf1c
#
_cell.length_a   1.000
_cell.length_b   1.000
_cell.length_c   1.000
_cell.angle_alpha   90.00
_cell.angle_beta   90.00
_cell.angle_gamma   90.00
#
_symmetry.space_group_name_H-M   'P 1'
#
loop_
_entity.id
_entity.type
_entity.pdbx_description
1 polymer ?
#
loop_
_entity_poly.entity_id
_entity_poly.type
_entity_poly.pdbx_seq_one_letter_code
_entity_poly.pdbx_strand_id
1 'polypeptide(L)'
;MSNASNAPVISNFIRNIIDEDIASGKHQRIVTRFPPEPNGYLHVGHAKSICLNFGLVQGEAPYPGVCNLRFDDTNPEKESTEYAESIQADVKWLGFQWDGEVRWASNYFDQLYAYAEELIQAGKAYVCELNAEEMRQYRGTLTEPGKPSPFRERSPAENLDLFRRM
;
A
#
# COMPACT_ATOMS: atom_id res chain seq x y z
N MET A 1 -9.76 -41.70 19.75
CA MET A 1 -9.93 -41.37 18.33
C MET A 1 -10.84 -40.16 18.27
N SER A 2 -10.25 -38.96 18.24
CA SER A 2 -10.97 -37.70 18.22
C SER A 2 -11.35 -37.34 16.79
N ASN A 3 -12.65 -37.33 16.48
CA ASN A 3 -13.19 -36.77 15.25
C ASN A 3 -12.87 -35.28 15.21
N ALA A 4 -11.84 -34.91 14.46
CA ALA A 4 -11.66 -33.51 14.07
C ALA A 4 -12.87 -33.15 13.19
N SER A 5 -13.69 -32.23 13.66
CA SER A 5 -14.82 -31.66 12.91
C SER A 5 -14.29 -31.00 11.64
N ASN A 6 -14.62 -31.62 10.51
CA ASN A 6 -14.32 -31.09 9.19
C ASN A 6 -15.31 -29.97 8.87
N ALA A 7 -15.28 -28.86 9.63
CA ALA A 7 -16.03 -27.67 9.29
C ALA A 7 -15.39 -27.06 8.03
N PRO A 8 -16.20 -26.69 7.03
CA PRO A 8 -15.63 -26.09 5.82
C PRO A 8 -14.92 -24.79 6.19
N VAL A 9 -13.63 -24.73 5.88
CA VAL A 9 -12.86 -23.49 6.05
C VAL A 9 -13.52 -22.44 5.15
N ILE A 10 -14.04 -21.38 5.74
CA ILE A 10 -14.63 -20.27 5.00
C ILE A 10 -13.52 -19.64 4.17
N SER A 11 -13.53 -19.91 2.87
CA SER A 11 -12.59 -19.36 1.92
C SER A 11 -13.13 -18.07 1.30
N ASN A 12 -12.24 -17.25 0.79
CA ASN A 12 -12.54 -16.07 -0.01
C ASN A 12 -11.54 -15.97 -1.17
N PHE A 13 -11.80 -15.09 -2.13
CA PHE A 13 -10.97 -15.00 -3.33
C PHE A 13 -9.48 -14.70 -3.04
N ILE A 14 -9.17 -13.97 -1.95
CA ILE A 14 -7.78 -13.68 -1.56
C ILE A 14 -7.09 -14.97 -1.12
N ARG A 15 -7.74 -15.77 -0.26
CA ARG A 15 -7.22 -17.06 0.18
C ARG A 15 -7.05 -18.03 -0.99
N ASN A 16 -8.01 -18.07 -1.90
CA ASN A 16 -7.92 -18.94 -3.10
C ASN A 16 -6.68 -18.59 -3.94
N ILE A 17 -6.40 -17.29 -4.17
CA ILE A 17 -5.19 -16.85 -4.89
C ILE A 17 -3.93 -17.25 -4.13
N ILE A 18 -3.90 -17.06 -2.81
CA ILE A 18 -2.74 -17.43 -1.99
C ILE A 18 -2.52 -18.96 -2.04
N ASP A 19 -3.58 -19.75 -1.92
CA ASP A 19 -3.52 -21.22 -1.97
C ASP A 19 -2.95 -21.70 -3.31
N GLU A 20 -3.41 -21.14 -4.43
CA GLU A 20 -2.89 -21.43 -5.77
C GLU A 20 -1.42 -21.03 -5.93
N ASP A 21 -1.05 -19.84 -5.49
CA ASP A 21 0.32 -19.33 -5.60
C ASP A 21 1.32 -20.14 -4.74
N ILE A 22 0.92 -20.58 -3.55
CA ILE A 22 1.74 -21.44 -2.69
C ILE A 22 1.81 -22.85 -3.24
N ALA A 23 0.67 -23.43 -3.64
CA ALA A 23 0.61 -24.80 -4.17
C ALA A 23 1.42 -24.95 -5.48
N SER A 24 1.42 -23.93 -6.32
CA SER A 24 2.23 -23.91 -7.55
C SER A 24 3.72 -23.62 -7.32
N GLY A 25 4.12 -23.26 -6.10
CA GLY A 25 5.49 -22.86 -5.77
C GLY A 25 5.88 -21.47 -6.29
N LYS A 26 4.95 -20.70 -6.80
CA LYS A 26 5.17 -19.31 -7.26
C LYS A 26 5.64 -18.40 -6.13
N HIS A 27 5.07 -18.59 -4.94
CA HIS A 27 5.47 -17.91 -3.72
C HIS A 27 5.60 -18.92 -2.57
N GLN A 28 6.61 -18.71 -1.71
CA GLN A 28 6.82 -19.56 -0.53
C GLN A 28 6.23 -18.94 0.75
N ARG A 29 5.98 -17.65 0.73
CA ARG A 29 5.42 -16.88 1.84
C ARG A 29 4.67 -15.65 1.31
N ILE A 30 3.79 -15.13 2.15
CA ILE A 30 3.07 -13.89 1.86
C ILE A 30 3.60 -12.74 2.72
N VAL A 31 3.45 -11.52 2.21
CA VAL A 31 3.71 -10.29 2.95
C VAL A 31 2.47 -9.41 2.85
N THR A 32 1.86 -9.14 3.99
CA THR A 32 0.74 -8.21 4.09
C THR A 32 1.15 -6.94 4.83
N ARG A 33 0.33 -5.91 4.79
CA ARG A 33 0.55 -4.70 5.56
C ARG A 33 -0.77 -4.04 5.94
N PHE A 34 -0.77 -3.39 7.09
CA PHE A 34 -1.77 -2.40 7.46
C PHE A 34 -1.14 -1.01 7.36
N PRO A 35 -1.56 -0.16 6.38
CA PRO A 35 -0.95 1.14 6.12
C PRO A 35 -1.87 2.31 6.51
N PRO A 36 -2.14 2.56 7.81
CA PRO A 36 -2.98 3.68 8.21
C PRO A 36 -2.27 5.03 8.05
N GLU A 37 -3.05 6.09 7.79
CA GLU A 37 -2.60 7.46 8.00
C GLU A 37 -2.78 7.81 9.49
N PRO A 38 -1.77 8.40 10.18
CA PRO A 38 -1.89 8.76 11.59
C PRO A 38 -2.57 10.14 11.78
N ASN A 39 -3.74 10.32 11.16
CA ASN A 39 -4.51 11.56 11.11
C ASN A 39 -5.86 11.51 11.85
N GLY A 40 -6.11 10.43 12.60
CA GLY A 40 -7.33 10.22 13.38
C GLY A 40 -7.40 8.85 14.03
N TYR A 41 -8.41 8.66 14.88
CA TYR A 41 -8.68 7.37 15.51
C TYR A 41 -9.27 6.36 14.55
N LEU A 42 -9.01 5.06 14.81
CA LEU A 42 -9.55 3.99 13.99
C LEU A 42 -11.08 3.85 14.18
N HIS A 43 -11.71 3.29 13.18
CA HIS A 43 -13.12 2.90 13.21
C HIS A 43 -13.29 1.45 12.71
N VAL A 44 -14.49 0.91 12.76
CA VAL A 44 -14.79 -0.50 12.42
C VAL A 44 -14.30 -0.91 11.01
N GLY A 45 -14.25 0.00 10.06
CA GLY A 45 -13.68 -0.26 8.74
C GLY A 45 -12.19 -0.58 8.79
N HIS A 46 -11.44 0.10 9.65
CA HIS A 46 -10.03 -0.20 9.89
C HIS A 46 -9.88 -1.54 10.62
N ALA A 47 -10.71 -1.84 11.61
CA ALA A 47 -10.70 -3.13 12.30
C ALA A 47 -10.88 -4.29 11.32
N LYS A 48 -11.81 -4.16 10.36
CA LYS A 48 -11.99 -5.15 9.28
C LYS A 48 -10.71 -5.34 8.45
N SER A 49 -10.02 -4.25 8.10
CA SER A 49 -8.76 -4.31 7.34
C SER A 49 -7.63 -4.94 8.16
N ILE A 50 -7.54 -4.62 9.44
CA ILE A 50 -6.58 -5.22 10.37
C ILE A 50 -6.82 -6.74 10.46
N CYS A 51 -8.05 -7.17 10.76
CA CYS A 51 -8.40 -8.58 10.85
C CYS A 51 -8.13 -9.33 9.55
N LEU A 52 -8.32 -8.71 8.39
CA LEU A 52 -8.00 -9.33 7.11
C LEU A 52 -6.49 -9.49 6.95
N ASN A 53 -5.72 -8.41 7.06
CA ASN A 53 -4.28 -8.42 6.76
C ASN A 53 -3.47 -9.26 7.76
N PHE A 54 -3.71 -9.05 9.06
CA PHE A 54 -3.04 -9.83 10.11
C PHE A 54 -3.59 -11.25 10.19
N GLY A 55 -4.89 -11.44 10.00
CA GLY A 55 -5.53 -12.76 10.06
C GLY A 55 -5.04 -13.74 8.99
N LEU A 56 -4.49 -13.27 7.89
CA LEU A 56 -3.85 -14.14 6.88
C LEU A 56 -2.57 -14.80 7.40
N VAL A 57 -1.84 -14.15 8.31
CA VAL A 57 -0.54 -14.65 8.83
C VAL A 57 -0.58 -15.04 10.32
N GLN A 58 -1.61 -14.62 11.06
CA GLN A 58 -1.72 -14.86 12.52
C GLN A 58 -3.08 -15.43 12.96
N GLY A 59 -4.03 -15.65 12.04
CA GLY A 59 -5.35 -16.18 12.35
C GLY A 59 -5.37 -17.70 12.60
N GLU A 60 -6.57 -18.29 12.61
CA GLU A 60 -6.78 -19.73 12.88
C GLU A 60 -6.11 -20.66 11.85
N ALA A 61 -5.99 -20.21 10.60
CA ALA A 61 -5.32 -20.95 9.52
C ALA A 61 -4.29 -20.02 8.86
N PRO A 62 -3.12 -19.80 9.51
CA PRO A 62 -2.15 -18.82 9.05
C PRO A 62 -1.34 -19.34 7.87
N TYR A 63 -1.07 -18.44 6.92
CA TYR A 63 -0.08 -18.71 5.88
C TYR A 63 1.34 -18.36 6.38
N PRO A 64 2.38 -19.00 5.85
CA PRO A 64 3.75 -18.57 6.10
C PRO A 64 3.93 -17.12 5.62
N GLY A 65 4.31 -16.22 6.50
CA GLY A 65 4.44 -14.83 6.09
C GLY A 65 4.60 -13.85 7.24
N VAL A 66 4.51 -12.59 6.91
CA VAL A 66 4.61 -11.46 7.84
C VAL A 66 3.57 -10.39 7.54
N CYS A 67 3.12 -9.68 8.56
CA CYS A 67 2.28 -8.50 8.41
C CYS A 67 2.98 -7.25 8.98
N ASN A 68 3.28 -6.29 8.13
CA ASN A 68 3.92 -5.04 8.53
C ASN A 68 2.89 -4.00 8.97
N LEU A 69 3.23 -3.20 9.98
CA LEU A 69 2.57 -1.93 10.25
C LEU A 69 3.39 -0.80 9.61
N ARG A 70 2.78 -0.03 8.70
CA ARG A 70 3.43 1.11 8.05
C ARG A 70 2.53 2.32 8.10
N PHE A 71 2.93 3.35 8.81
CA PHE A 71 2.24 4.62 8.75
C PHE A 71 2.47 5.32 7.42
N ASP A 72 1.38 5.80 6.82
CA ASP A 72 1.41 6.63 5.61
C ASP A 72 1.43 8.11 6.03
N ASP A 73 2.53 8.50 6.63
CA ASP A 73 2.77 9.81 7.25
C ASP A 73 3.31 10.81 6.22
N THR A 74 2.49 11.14 5.23
CA THR A 74 2.85 12.00 4.12
C THR A 74 2.27 13.42 4.20
N ASN A 75 1.43 13.69 5.21
CA ASN A 75 0.81 14.99 5.42
C ASN A 75 1.03 15.51 6.85
N PRO A 76 2.16 16.23 7.09
CA PRO A 76 2.55 16.68 8.44
C PRO A 76 1.57 17.67 9.10
N GLU A 77 0.65 18.28 8.33
CA GLU A 77 -0.34 19.21 8.89
C GLU A 77 -1.47 18.52 9.66
N LYS A 78 -1.72 17.24 9.40
CA LYS A 78 -2.85 16.47 9.95
C LYS A 78 -2.45 15.33 10.85
N GLU A 79 -1.18 15.01 10.91
CA GLU A 79 -0.66 13.84 11.59
C GLU A 79 -0.21 14.15 13.00
N SER A 80 -0.44 13.21 13.92
CA SER A 80 0.04 13.36 15.29
C SER A 80 0.54 12.03 15.87
N THR A 81 1.50 12.14 16.77
CA THR A 81 2.03 11.01 17.54
C THR A 81 0.93 10.31 18.33
N GLU A 82 -0.03 11.07 18.87
CA GLU A 82 -1.19 10.52 19.61
C GLU A 82 -1.97 9.50 18.76
N TYR A 83 -2.27 9.84 17.50
CA TYR A 83 -2.98 8.91 16.62
C TYR A 83 -2.14 7.68 16.28
N ALA A 84 -0.84 7.87 16.05
CA ALA A 84 0.05 6.76 15.77
C ALA A 84 0.14 5.78 16.96
N GLU A 85 0.19 6.28 18.19
CA GLU A 85 0.19 5.47 19.41
C GLU A 85 -1.16 4.77 19.62
N SER A 86 -2.27 5.47 19.43
CA SER A 86 -3.62 4.90 19.51
C SER A 86 -3.82 3.77 18.50
N ILE A 87 -3.40 3.95 17.25
CA ILE A 87 -3.50 2.94 16.20
C ILE A 87 -2.69 1.68 16.58
N GLN A 88 -1.50 1.84 17.13
CA GLN A 88 -0.69 0.72 17.60
C GLN A 88 -1.37 -0.02 18.77
N ALA A 89 -1.99 0.73 19.70
CA ALA A 89 -2.74 0.15 20.79
C ALA A 89 -3.96 -0.64 20.28
N ASP A 90 -4.69 -0.09 19.31
CA ASP A 90 -5.87 -0.73 18.73
C ASP A 90 -5.52 -2.04 17.99
N VAL A 91 -4.42 -2.09 17.25
CA VAL A 91 -3.94 -3.33 16.62
C VAL A 91 -3.66 -4.41 17.66
N LYS A 92 -2.98 -4.05 18.76
CA LYS A 92 -2.70 -4.97 19.87
C LYS A 92 -3.97 -5.38 20.60
N TRP A 93 -4.90 -4.45 20.82
CA TRP A 93 -6.19 -4.74 21.46
C TRP A 93 -7.03 -5.73 20.64
N LEU A 94 -6.96 -5.67 19.30
CA LEU A 94 -7.57 -6.65 18.40
C LEU A 94 -6.88 -8.03 18.43
N GLY A 95 -5.78 -8.18 19.19
CA GLY A 95 -5.06 -9.44 19.38
C GLY A 95 -3.96 -9.69 18.35
N PHE A 96 -3.54 -8.68 17.58
CA PHE A 96 -2.53 -8.82 16.55
C PHE A 96 -1.21 -8.13 16.91
N GLN A 97 -0.12 -8.60 16.32
CA GLN A 97 1.22 -8.05 16.44
C GLN A 97 1.85 -7.93 15.05
N TRP A 98 2.43 -6.77 14.73
CA TRP A 98 3.17 -6.61 13.48
C TRP A 98 4.57 -7.20 13.58
N ASP A 99 5.16 -7.48 12.42
CA ASP A 99 6.50 -8.02 12.31
C ASP A 99 7.55 -6.91 12.23
N GLY A 100 8.60 -7.04 13.03
CA GLY A 100 9.70 -6.08 13.07
C GLY A 100 9.30 -4.72 13.64
N GLU A 101 9.94 -3.68 13.16
CA GLU A 101 9.69 -2.30 13.58
C GLU A 101 8.52 -1.68 12.80
N VAL A 102 7.87 -0.69 13.43
CA VAL A 102 6.92 0.18 12.73
C VAL A 102 7.64 0.95 11.62
N ARG A 103 7.06 0.93 10.43
CA ARG A 103 7.61 1.64 9.28
C ARG A 103 6.87 2.96 9.07
N TRP A 104 7.59 3.96 8.59
CA TRP A 104 7.07 5.30 8.31
C TRP A 104 7.36 5.63 6.86
N ALA A 105 6.36 6.08 6.11
CA ALA A 105 6.53 6.43 4.70
C ALA A 105 7.54 7.58 4.53
N SER A 106 7.55 8.53 5.46
CA SER A 106 8.49 9.67 5.47
C SER A 106 9.96 9.26 5.54
N ASN A 107 10.28 8.11 6.16
CA ASN A 107 11.66 7.60 6.21
C ASN A 107 12.22 7.18 4.84
N TYR A 108 11.37 7.10 3.82
CA TYR A 108 11.75 6.67 2.47
C TYR A 108 11.74 7.81 1.44
N PHE A 109 11.51 9.05 1.82
CA PHE A 109 11.38 10.16 0.87
C PHE A 109 12.61 10.35 -0.01
N ASP A 110 13.81 10.31 0.55
CA ASP A 110 15.04 10.41 -0.24
C ASP A 110 15.17 9.29 -1.27
N GLN A 111 14.81 8.06 -0.87
CA GLN A 111 14.83 6.90 -1.77
C GLN A 111 13.74 7.01 -2.85
N LEU A 112 12.55 7.48 -2.49
CA LEU A 112 11.46 7.70 -3.45
C LEU A 112 11.82 8.78 -4.46
N TYR A 113 12.50 9.84 -4.01
CA TYR A 113 13.01 10.88 -4.90
C TYR A 113 14.03 10.31 -5.90
N ALA A 114 14.99 9.52 -5.41
CA ALA A 114 15.97 8.85 -6.28
C ALA A 114 15.30 7.92 -7.30
N TYR A 115 14.30 7.13 -6.89
CA TYR A 115 13.54 6.28 -7.80
C TYR A 115 12.74 7.08 -8.83
N ALA A 116 12.21 8.26 -8.47
CA ALA A 116 11.55 9.14 -9.44
C ALA A 116 12.54 9.61 -10.51
N GLU A 117 13.76 10.00 -10.12
CA GLU A 117 14.82 10.36 -11.07
C GLU A 117 15.19 9.19 -12.00
N GLU A 118 15.33 7.98 -11.46
CA GLU A 118 15.60 6.77 -12.26
C GLU A 118 14.49 6.51 -13.30
N LEU A 119 13.22 6.65 -12.91
CA LEU A 119 12.08 6.48 -13.82
C LEU A 119 12.09 7.54 -14.93
N ILE A 120 12.44 8.78 -14.60
CA ILE A 120 12.56 9.86 -15.59
C ILE A 120 13.71 9.57 -16.56
N GLN A 121 14.87 9.18 -16.07
CA GLN A 121 16.04 8.83 -16.90
C GLN A 121 15.74 7.65 -17.83
N ALA A 122 14.95 6.68 -17.36
CA ALA A 122 14.50 5.55 -18.14
C ALA A 122 13.38 5.87 -19.14
N GLY A 123 12.92 7.14 -19.21
CA GLY A 123 11.81 7.57 -20.07
C GLY A 123 10.44 7.01 -19.64
N LYS A 124 10.30 6.54 -18.40
CA LYS A 124 9.06 5.95 -17.85
C LYS A 124 8.21 6.94 -17.06
N ALA A 125 8.76 8.10 -16.73
CA ALA A 125 8.06 9.19 -16.07
C ALA A 125 8.43 10.52 -16.73
N TYR A 126 7.54 11.49 -16.62
CA TYR A 126 7.74 12.85 -17.16
C TYR A 126 7.05 13.88 -16.26
N VAL A 127 7.54 15.11 -16.29
CA VAL A 127 6.91 16.25 -15.62
C VAL A 127 5.74 16.75 -16.48
N CYS A 128 4.56 16.81 -15.89
CA CYS A 128 3.34 17.27 -16.53
C CYS A 128 2.96 18.66 -15.98
N GLU A 129 2.91 19.65 -16.85
CA GLU A 129 2.59 21.03 -16.48
C GLU A 129 1.11 21.40 -16.76
N LEU A 130 0.23 20.41 -16.99
CA LEU A 130 -1.20 20.66 -17.08
C LEU A 130 -1.75 21.10 -15.72
N ASN A 131 -2.54 22.15 -15.72
CA ASN A 131 -3.30 22.55 -14.54
C ASN A 131 -4.45 21.58 -14.25
N ALA A 132 -5.14 21.76 -13.11
CA ALA A 132 -6.18 20.83 -12.66
C ALA A 132 -7.38 20.70 -13.64
N GLU A 133 -7.72 21.79 -14.33
CA GLU A 133 -8.82 21.81 -15.30
C GLU A 133 -8.43 21.11 -16.60
N GLU A 134 -7.27 21.43 -17.14
CA GLU A 134 -6.68 20.75 -18.29
C GLU A 134 -6.52 19.26 -18.03
N MET A 135 -6.01 18.88 -16.82
CA MET A 135 -5.87 17.48 -16.43
C MET A 135 -7.22 16.74 -16.46
N ARG A 136 -8.32 17.37 -16.04
CA ARG A 136 -9.66 16.77 -16.13
C ARG A 136 -10.08 16.49 -17.57
N GLN A 137 -9.74 17.39 -18.51
CA GLN A 137 -10.05 17.22 -19.94
C GLN A 137 -9.21 16.12 -20.58
N TYR A 138 -7.97 15.90 -20.11
CA TYR A 138 -7.05 14.88 -20.64
C TYR A 138 -7.27 13.50 -20.01
N ARG A 139 -7.74 13.42 -18.77
CA ARG A 139 -7.85 12.17 -18.00
C ARG A 139 -8.80 11.16 -18.64
N GLY A 140 -9.85 11.62 -19.35
CA GLY A 140 -10.94 10.76 -19.79
C GLY A 140 -11.91 10.38 -18.67
N THR A 141 -12.77 9.40 -18.94
CA THR A 141 -13.79 8.89 -18.02
C THR A 141 -13.69 7.37 -17.88
N LEU A 142 -14.59 6.75 -17.13
CA LEU A 142 -14.64 5.28 -17.01
C LEU A 142 -14.97 4.58 -18.35
N THR A 143 -15.57 5.29 -19.30
CA THR A 143 -16.01 4.77 -20.59
C THR A 143 -15.26 5.35 -21.78
N GLU A 144 -14.55 6.46 -21.58
CA GLU A 144 -13.78 7.13 -22.62
C GLU A 144 -12.30 7.18 -22.23
N PRO A 145 -11.38 6.71 -23.10
CA PRO A 145 -9.96 6.74 -22.80
C PRO A 145 -9.44 8.18 -22.72
N GLY A 146 -8.47 8.42 -21.86
CA GLY A 146 -7.78 9.70 -21.77
C GLY A 146 -6.94 10.02 -23.00
N LYS A 147 -6.53 11.28 -23.13
CA LYS A 147 -5.63 11.76 -24.18
C LYS A 147 -4.20 11.84 -23.63
N PRO A 148 -3.17 11.53 -24.43
CA PRO A 148 -1.78 11.77 -24.05
C PRO A 148 -1.54 13.24 -23.68
N SER A 149 -0.81 13.49 -22.61
CA SER A 149 -0.36 14.84 -22.27
C SER A 149 0.58 15.37 -23.36
N PRO A 150 0.53 16.66 -23.71
CA PRO A 150 1.47 17.26 -24.66
C PRO A 150 2.92 17.26 -24.18
N PHE A 151 3.13 17.04 -22.86
CA PHE A 151 4.46 16.98 -22.24
C PHE A 151 5.06 15.57 -22.22
N ARG A 152 4.31 14.55 -22.67
CA ARG A 152 4.71 13.15 -22.58
C ARG A 152 5.98 12.82 -23.37
N GLU A 153 6.14 13.45 -24.54
CA GLU A 153 7.24 13.20 -25.48
C GLU A 153 8.50 14.05 -25.21
N ARG A 154 8.51 14.78 -24.10
CA ARG A 154 9.67 15.58 -23.67
C ARG A 154 10.84 14.66 -23.34
N SER A 155 12.07 15.10 -23.64
CA SER A 155 13.26 14.30 -23.43
C SER A 155 13.49 13.98 -21.94
N PRO A 156 14.08 12.83 -21.59
CA PRO A 156 14.44 12.51 -20.21
C PRO A 156 15.33 13.56 -19.53
N ALA A 157 16.28 14.14 -20.26
CA ALA A 157 17.17 15.17 -19.72
C ALA A 157 16.41 16.46 -19.33
N GLU A 158 15.46 16.89 -20.17
CA GLU A 158 14.63 18.05 -19.90
C GLU A 158 13.66 17.79 -18.74
N ASN A 159 13.05 16.60 -18.69
CA ASN A 159 12.16 16.19 -17.59
C ASN A 159 12.92 16.11 -16.27
N LEU A 160 14.17 15.63 -16.27
CA LEU A 160 15.00 15.55 -15.06
C LEU A 160 15.35 16.95 -14.54
N ASP A 161 15.70 17.89 -15.43
CA ASP A 161 15.96 19.28 -15.04
C ASP A 161 14.70 19.96 -14.46
N LEU A 162 13.55 19.75 -15.09
CA LEU A 162 12.28 20.26 -14.59
C LEU A 162 11.93 19.65 -13.21
N PHE A 163 12.06 18.34 -13.04
CA PHE A 163 11.78 17.65 -11.78
C PHE A 163 12.65 18.18 -10.62
N ARG A 164 13.95 18.41 -10.87
CA ARG A 164 14.88 18.96 -9.87
C ARG A 164 14.60 20.41 -9.48
N ARG A 165 13.85 21.13 -10.29
CA ARG A 165 13.44 22.53 -10.03
C ARG A 165 12.06 22.67 -9.39
N MET A 166 11.32 21.58 -9.23
CA MET A 166 10.06 21.56 -8.52
C MET A 166 10.27 21.78 -7.03
#